data_eea177d338c4899b64cc84f511a6eb6a
#
_entry.id   eea177d338c4899b64cc84f511a6eb6a
#
_cell.length_a   1.000
_cell.length_b   1.000
_cell.length_c   1.000
_cell.angle_alpha   90.00
_cell.angle_beta   90.00
_cell.angle_gamma   90.00
#
_symmetry.space_group_name_H-M   'P 1'
#
loop_
_entity.id
_entity.type
_entity.pdbx_description
1 polymer ?
#
loop_
_entity_poly.entity_id
_entity_poly.type
_entity_poly.pdbx_seq_one_letter_code
_entity_poly.pdbx_strand_id
1 'polypeptide(L)'
;MNAQTAARPTSAQTPSLPDAKPETIGLSSIRLQRMSDAFKREVDKGTLPGATVMVARRGQIGWFDAIGRQGPAAATPMAHNSIFRIFSMTKPIVSVGIMMLVEDGHFILSDPVAKFIPEFAEQKVGIENNGKLDLVPARRQMTVQDLLRHTSGLTYDHTGNGLVQQLYQQSRLRSRKITNAEHATMIAGMPLICQPGAEWNYSRSTDVLGRIIEVVSGKSLGAFLTERILAPLQMAETAFHTPEANAGRLAEPFATDPWNGDKVQLFNMLEKPAMESGGGGLVSTTMDYARFCQMLLNGGALDGNRIIGRKTLELMASDHLTAGVKVYSPLMPPGHGFGLGFAVRTAKGIAPFPGSLGQFFWSGMAGTFFFIDPAEDLFTVFMMQGPGQREYIRNLLRDLVYAAVE
;
A
#
# COMPACT_ATOMS: atom_id res chain seq x y z
N MET A 1 -15.95 -21.04 39.07
CA MET A 1 -16.11 -19.72 38.46
C MET A 1 -16.00 -19.92 36.95
N ASN A 2 -17.15 -19.85 36.26
CA ASN A 2 -17.24 -20.12 34.83
C ASN A 2 -16.74 -18.88 34.04
N ALA A 3 -15.67 -19.06 33.29
CA ALA A 3 -15.28 -18.07 32.28
C ALA A 3 -16.24 -18.18 31.09
N GLN A 4 -17.16 -17.25 30.98
CA GLN A 4 -17.95 -17.05 29.76
C GLN A 4 -17.02 -16.56 28.65
N THR A 5 -16.76 -17.43 27.69
CA THR A 5 -16.20 -17.07 26.39
C THR A 5 -17.23 -16.19 25.67
N ALA A 6 -16.98 -14.89 25.62
CA ALA A 6 -17.77 -13.96 24.81
C ALA A 6 -17.66 -14.37 23.33
N ALA A 7 -18.79 -14.80 22.75
CA ALA A 7 -18.93 -15.05 21.33
C ALA A 7 -18.59 -13.76 20.56
N ARG A 8 -17.64 -13.80 19.62
CA ARG A 8 -17.39 -12.71 18.67
C ARG A 8 -18.66 -12.50 17.85
N PRO A 9 -19.10 -11.25 17.64
CA PRO A 9 -20.25 -10.99 16.78
C PRO A 9 -19.93 -11.46 15.35
N THR A 10 -20.93 -12.05 14.72
CA THR A 10 -21.00 -12.33 13.27
C THR A 10 -20.49 -11.13 12.49
N SER A 11 -19.67 -11.36 11.46
CA SER A 11 -18.99 -10.35 10.64
C SER A 11 -19.89 -9.15 10.34
N ALA A 12 -19.68 -8.04 11.03
CA ALA A 12 -20.31 -6.78 10.67
C ALA A 12 -19.79 -6.41 9.28
N GLN A 13 -20.68 -6.32 8.31
CA GLN A 13 -20.30 -5.86 6.98
C GLN A 13 -19.85 -4.41 7.07
N THR A 14 -18.77 -4.05 6.35
CA THR A 14 -18.32 -2.68 6.22
C THR A 14 -19.45 -1.82 5.65
N PRO A 15 -19.84 -0.71 6.31
CA PRO A 15 -20.87 0.17 5.79
C PRO A 15 -20.43 0.80 4.47
N SER A 16 -21.34 0.85 3.52
CA SER A 16 -21.11 1.51 2.23
C SER A 16 -20.95 3.01 2.40
N LEU A 17 -20.11 3.63 1.56
CA LEU A 17 -20.21 5.05 1.27
C LEU A 17 -21.53 5.33 0.51
N PRO A 18 -22.06 6.57 0.56
CA PRO A 18 -23.29 6.91 -0.18
C PRO A 18 -23.13 6.68 -1.69
N ASP A 19 -24.15 6.16 -2.33
CA ASP A 19 -24.23 6.00 -3.79
C ASP A 19 -24.85 7.24 -4.44
N ALA A 20 -24.43 7.53 -5.67
CA ALA A 20 -25.03 8.57 -6.51
C ALA A 20 -25.11 8.12 -7.97
N LYS A 21 -26.04 8.71 -8.72
CA LYS A 21 -25.99 8.62 -10.18
C LYS A 21 -24.73 9.36 -10.67
N PRO A 22 -23.91 8.78 -11.55
CA PRO A 22 -22.66 9.38 -12.01
C PRO A 22 -22.81 10.84 -12.43
N GLU A 23 -23.85 11.16 -13.20
CA GLU A 23 -24.10 12.49 -13.76
C GLU A 23 -24.33 13.56 -12.66
N THR A 24 -24.93 13.16 -11.51
CA THR A 24 -25.19 14.11 -10.42
C THR A 24 -23.92 14.57 -9.69
N ILE A 25 -22.85 13.82 -9.85
CA ILE A 25 -21.54 14.12 -9.26
C ILE A 25 -20.47 14.46 -10.32
N GLY A 26 -20.91 14.74 -11.57
CA GLY A 26 -20.05 15.15 -12.68
C GLY A 26 -19.19 14.02 -13.24
N LEU A 27 -19.75 12.82 -13.33
CA LEU A 27 -19.16 11.67 -13.99
C LEU A 27 -20.11 11.18 -15.11
N SER A 28 -19.53 10.70 -16.21
CA SER A 28 -20.29 10.12 -17.32
C SER A 28 -20.50 8.61 -17.12
N SER A 29 -21.73 8.16 -16.90
CA SER A 29 -22.06 6.73 -16.79
C SER A 29 -21.67 5.95 -18.04
N ILE A 30 -21.86 6.53 -19.23
CA ILE A 30 -21.49 5.91 -20.51
C ILE A 30 -19.97 5.65 -20.57
N ARG A 31 -19.15 6.57 -20.08
CA ARG A 31 -17.70 6.42 -20.09
C ARG A 31 -17.22 5.47 -18.99
N LEU A 32 -17.86 5.46 -17.82
CA LEU A 32 -17.62 4.48 -16.77
C LEU A 32 -17.98 3.06 -17.22
N GLN A 33 -19.08 2.89 -18.00
CA GLN A 33 -19.41 1.61 -18.61
C GLN A 33 -18.33 1.15 -19.58
N ARG A 34 -17.75 2.05 -20.40
CA ARG A 34 -16.61 1.72 -21.28
C ARG A 34 -15.39 1.25 -20.50
N MET A 35 -15.18 1.76 -19.28
CA MET A 35 -14.14 1.28 -18.37
C MET A 35 -14.39 -0.18 -17.97
N SER A 36 -15.59 -0.51 -17.51
CA SER A 36 -15.97 -1.89 -17.18
C SER A 36 -15.84 -2.82 -18.39
N ASP A 37 -16.27 -2.37 -19.56
CA ASP A 37 -16.15 -3.15 -20.81
C ASP A 37 -14.68 -3.37 -21.21
N ALA A 38 -13.79 -2.40 -20.93
CA ALA A 38 -12.37 -2.56 -21.18
C ALA A 38 -11.76 -3.66 -20.30
N PHE A 39 -12.06 -3.65 -19.00
CA PHE A 39 -11.59 -4.71 -18.09
C PHE A 39 -12.25 -6.06 -18.38
N LYS A 40 -13.52 -6.07 -18.78
CA LYS A 40 -14.18 -7.30 -19.23
C LYS A 40 -13.46 -7.91 -20.44
N ARG A 41 -13.04 -7.11 -21.41
CA ARG A 41 -12.23 -7.61 -22.54
C ARG A 41 -10.91 -8.24 -22.09
N GLU A 42 -10.26 -7.71 -21.04
CA GLU A 42 -9.03 -8.33 -20.50
C GLU A 42 -9.33 -9.68 -19.81
N VAL A 43 -10.49 -9.80 -19.16
CA VAL A 43 -10.96 -11.09 -18.61
C VAL A 43 -11.27 -12.08 -19.74
N ASP A 44 -11.98 -11.64 -20.77
CA ASP A 44 -12.36 -12.51 -21.91
C ASP A 44 -11.13 -12.98 -22.72
N LYS A 45 -10.04 -12.19 -22.76
CA LYS A 45 -8.74 -12.58 -23.32
C LYS A 45 -7.96 -13.56 -22.44
N GLY A 46 -8.38 -13.79 -21.20
CA GLY A 46 -7.64 -14.60 -20.23
C GLY A 46 -6.38 -13.93 -19.68
N THR A 47 -6.28 -12.59 -19.74
CA THR A 47 -5.15 -11.81 -19.21
C THR A 47 -5.40 -11.29 -17.80
N LEU A 48 -6.67 -11.22 -17.38
CA LEU A 48 -7.11 -10.80 -16.05
C LEU A 48 -8.08 -11.85 -15.48
N PRO A 49 -7.84 -12.44 -14.29
CA PRO A 49 -8.79 -13.40 -13.71
C PRO A 49 -10.09 -12.73 -13.31
N GLY A 50 -10.00 -11.57 -12.72
CA GLY A 50 -11.11 -10.73 -12.32
C GLY A 50 -10.63 -9.53 -11.51
N ALA A 51 -11.52 -8.55 -11.37
CA ALA A 51 -11.25 -7.31 -10.64
C ALA A 51 -12.51 -6.72 -10.04
N THR A 52 -12.31 -5.85 -9.06
CA THR A 52 -13.31 -4.87 -8.63
C THR A 52 -12.78 -3.46 -8.88
N VAL A 53 -13.65 -2.57 -9.32
CA VAL A 53 -13.33 -1.16 -9.59
C VAL A 53 -14.37 -0.26 -8.98
N MET A 54 -13.91 0.73 -8.19
CA MET A 54 -14.76 1.76 -7.62
C MET A 54 -14.23 3.14 -8.03
N VAL A 55 -15.16 4.01 -8.43
CA VAL A 55 -14.90 5.44 -8.66
C VAL A 55 -15.88 6.22 -7.79
N ALA A 56 -15.33 7.08 -6.93
CA ALA A 56 -16.11 7.96 -6.07
C ALA A 56 -15.70 9.41 -6.29
N ARG A 57 -16.68 10.31 -6.26
CA ARG A 57 -16.47 11.75 -6.43
C ARG A 57 -17.43 12.50 -5.52
N ARG A 58 -16.98 13.61 -4.93
CA ARG A 58 -17.79 14.45 -4.04
C ARG A 58 -18.40 13.67 -2.86
N GLY A 59 -17.61 12.74 -2.32
CA GLY A 59 -18.03 11.92 -1.18
C GLY A 59 -19.01 10.80 -1.50
N GLN A 60 -19.31 10.52 -2.77
CA GLN A 60 -20.31 9.54 -3.20
C GLN A 60 -19.74 8.58 -4.25
N ILE A 61 -20.18 7.30 -4.19
CA ILE A 61 -19.82 6.29 -5.18
C ILE A 61 -20.63 6.55 -6.45
N GLY A 62 -19.93 6.89 -7.55
CA GLY A 62 -20.54 7.00 -8.88
C GLY A 62 -20.49 5.69 -9.66
N TRP A 63 -19.56 4.79 -9.32
CA TRP A 63 -19.41 3.51 -10.00
C TRP A 63 -18.79 2.47 -9.08
N PHE A 64 -19.36 1.28 -9.03
CA PHE A 64 -18.76 0.13 -8.36
C PHE A 64 -19.11 -1.12 -9.14
N ASP A 65 -18.09 -1.82 -9.68
CA ASP A 65 -18.29 -3.00 -10.50
C ASP A 65 -17.37 -4.15 -10.06
N ALA A 66 -17.83 -5.38 -10.31
CA ALA A 66 -17.11 -6.62 -10.07
C ALA A 66 -17.11 -7.45 -11.35
N ILE A 67 -15.93 -7.69 -11.91
CA ILE A 67 -15.75 -8.22 -13.27
C ILE A 67 -14.95 -9.51 -13.21
N GLY A 68 -15.35 -10.54 -13.94
CA GLY A 68 -14.63 -11.81 -14.02
C GLY A 68 -14.91 -12.73 -12.83
N ARG A 69 -13.87 -13.45 -12.38
CA ARG A 69 -13.97 -14.49 -11.34
C ARG A 69 -13.01 -14.20 -10.20
N GLN A 70 -13.30 -14.75 -9.03
CA GLN A 70 -12.41 -14.64 -7.84
C GLN A 70 -11.08 -15.36 -8.03
N GLY A 71 -11.04 -16.40 -8.87
CA GLY A 71 -9.83 -17.08 -9.29
C GLY A 71 -10.08 -17.91 -10.54
N PRO A 72 -9.04 -18.20 -11.31
CA PRO A 72 -9.18 -18.90 -12.60
C PRO A 72 -9.71 -20.33 -12.44
N ALA A 73 -9.40 -20.99 -11.32
CA ALA A 73 -9.90 -22.33 -11.00
C ALA A 73 -11.30 -22.31 -10.34
N ALA A 74 -11.77 -21.13 -9.89
CA ALA A 74 -13.05 -20.99 -9.22
C ALA A 74 -14.18 -20.72 -10.21
N ALA A 75 -15.31 -21.44 -10.08
CA ALA A 75 -16.54 -21.08 -10.79
C ALA A 75 -17.17 -19.79 -10.23
N THR A 76 -16.73 -19.33 -9.04
CA THR A 76 -17.29 -18.21 -8.29
C THR A 76 -17.01 -16.89 -9.01
N PRO A 77 -18.05 -16.12 -9.38
CA PRO A 77 -17.87 -14.78 -9.93
C PRO A 77 -17.14 -13.86 -8.95
N MET A 78 -16.43 -12.85 -9.47
CA MET A 78 -15.95 -11.75 -8.67
C MET A 78 -17.15 -11.03 -8.02
N ALA A 79 -16.99 -10.60 -6.78
CA ALA A 79 -18.03 -9.94 -6.02
C ALA A 79 -17.51 -8.66 -5.36
N HIS A 80 -18.38 -7.70 -5.06
CA HIS A 80 -18.05 -6.44 -4.40
C HIS A 80 -17.36 -6.63 -3.04
N ASN A 81 -17.65 -7.76 -2.38
CA ASN A 81 -17.07 -8.13 -1.09
C ASN A 81 -15.91 -9.12 -1.20
N SER A 82 -15.34 -9.33 -2.39
CA SER A 82 -14.13 -10.13 -2.56
C SER A 82 -12.97 -9.54 -1.77
N ILE A 83 -12.15 -10.41 -1.21
CA ILE A 83 -11.00 -10.06 -0.36
C ILE A 83 -9.73 -10.19 -1.19
N PHE A 84 -8.87 -9.19 -1.11
CA PHE A 84 -7.64 -9.11 -1.89
C PHE A 84 -6.42 -8.96 -0.97
N ARG A 85 -5.30 -9.59 -1.33
CA ARG A 85 -3.99 -9.25 -0.78
C ARG A 85 -3.61 -7.88 -1.33
N ILE A 86 -3.61 -6.86 -0.48
CA ILE A 86 -3.36 -5.49 -0.93
C ILE A 86 -1.87 -5.14 -1.02
N PHE A 87 -0.99 -6.02 -0.54
CA PHE A 87 0.46 -5.84 -0.59
C PHE A 87 0.85 -4.41 -0.17
N SER A 88 1.58 -3.71 -1.02
CA SER A 88 2.14 -2.39 -0.68
C SER A 88 1.10 -1.28 -0.47
N MET A 89 -0.18 -1.51 -0.74
CA MET A 89 -1.25 -0.62 -0.27
C MET A 89 -1.41 -0.67 1.27
N THR A 90 -0.75 -1.60 1.96
CA THR A 90 -0.55 -1.58 3.42
C THR A 90 0.24 -0.36 3.89
N LYS A 91 1.22 0.11 3.10
CA LYS A 91 2.14 1.18 3.48
C LYS A 91 1.47 2.52 3.82
N PRO A 92 0.51 3.02 3.04
CA PRO A 92 -0.24 4.22 3.40
C PRO A 92 -0.91 4.13 4.77
N ILE A 93 -1.52 2.99 5.10
CA ILE A 93 -2.20 2.79 6.38
C ILE A 93 -1.19 2.83 7.53
N VAL A 94 -0.05 2.16 7.40
CA VAL A 94 1.03 2.17 8.40
C VAL A 94 1.66 3.56 8.52
N SER A 95 1.85 4.28 7.41
CA SER A 95 2.37 5.63 7.41
C SER A 95 1.44 6.60 8.15
N VAL A 96 0.12 6.48 7.96
CA VAL A 96 -0.87 7.22 8.78
C VAL A 96 -0.71 6.86 10.25
N GLY A 97 -0.54 5.58 10.61
CA GLY A 97 -0.30 5.16 12.00
C GLY A 97 0.95 5.80 12.63
N ILE A 98 2.05 5.91 11.88
CA ILE A 98 3.26 6.63 12.33
C ILE A 98 2.96 8.12 12.56
N MET A 99 2.25 8.75 11.63
CA MET A 99 1.95 10.18 11.75
C MET A 99 0.96 10.49 12.87
N MET A 100 0.08 9.56 13.23
CA MET A 100 -0.75 9.66 14.45
C MET A 100 0.13 9.69 15.71
N LEU A 101 1.16 8.84 15.79
CA LEU A 101 2.10 8.85 16.93
C LEU A 101 2.94 10.14 16.96
N VAL A 102 3.24 10.75 15.83
CA VAL A 102 3.84 12.09 15.74
C VAL A 102 2.87 13.15 16.29
N GLU A 103 1.59 13.11 15.92
CA GLU A 103 0.56 14.01 16.46
C GLU A 103 0.31 13.83 17.95
N ASP A 104 0.42 12.58 18.44
CA ASP A 104 0.34 12.27 19.88
C ASP A 104 1.59 12.75 20.66
N GLY A 105 2.63 13.29 19.98
CA GLY A 105 3.83 13.84 20.60
C GLY A 105 4.86 12.82 21.05
N HIS A 106 4.77 11.56 20.61
CA HIS A 106 5.73 10.52 21.01
C HIS A 106 7.13 10.75 20.44
N PHE A 107 7.24 11.31 19.24
CA PHE A 107 8.49 11.61 18.56
C PHE A 107 8.28 12.60 17.40
N ILE A 108 9.39 13.06 16.80
CA ILE A 108 9.39 13.91 15.61
C ILE A 108 9.99 13.18 14.42
N LEU A 109 9.72 13.64 13.21
CA LEU A 109 10.16 13.00 11.96
C LEU A 109 11.69 12.90 11.83
N SER A 110 12.44 13.84 12.42
CA SER A 110 13.90 13.85 12.43
C SER A 110 14.52 12.94 13.48
N ASP A 111 13.75 12.31 14.35
CA ASP A 111 14.29 11.37 15.32
C ASP A 111 14.96 10.18 14.60
N PRO A 112 16.16 9.74 15.07
CA PRO A 112 16.83 8.60 14.52
C PRO A 112 16.06 7.30 14.80
N VAL A 113 16.04 6.38 13.86
CA VAL A 113 15.44 5.05 14.02
C VAL A 113 16.04 4.30 15.22
N ALA A 114 17.32 4.52 15.50
CA ALA A 114 18.03 3.91 16.62
C ALA A 114 17.46 4.30 18.01
N LYS A 115 16.70 5.39 18.12
CA LYS A 115 15.96 5.74 19.34
C LYS A 115 14.95 4.67 19.74
N PHE A 116 14.37 3.98 18.76
CA PHE A 116 13.33 2.96 18.94
C PHE A 116 13.87 1.54 18.79
N ILE A 117 14.83 1.36 17.89
CA ILE A 117 15.44 0.08 17.54
C ILE A 117 16.96 0.29 17.57
N PRO A 118 17.62 0.07 18.73
CA PRO A 118 19.05 0.41 18.93
C PRO A 118 20.00 -0.21 17.92
N GLU A 119 19.64 -1.37 17.34
CA GLU A 119 20.43 -2.07 16.33
C GLU A 119 20.66 -1.25 15.06
N PHE A 120 19.88 -0.18 14.82
CA PHE A 120 20.10 0.76 13.71
C PHE A 120 21.13 1.87 14.01
N ALA A 121 21.79 1.87 15.17
CA ALA A 121 22.72 2.95 15.55
C ALA A 121 23.97 3.01 14.65
N GLU A 122 24.51 1.86 14.24
CA GLU A 122 25.76 1.76 13.50
C GLU A 122 25.60 1.11 12.12
N GLN A 123 24.84 1.76 11.25
CA GLN A 123 24.58 1.27 9.91
C GLN A 123 25.80 1.41 9.00
N LYS A 124 26.00 0.43 8.12
CA LYS A 124 27.04 0.44 7.09
C LYS A 124 26.41 0.50 5.71
N VAL A 125 27.07 1.21 4.81
CA VAL A 125 26.69 1.30 3.39
C VAL A 125 27.59 0.39 2.59
N GLY A 126 27.01 -0.42 1.72
CA GLY A 126 27.73 -1.27 0.79
C GLY A 126 28.16 -0.46 -0.45
N ILE A 127 29.45 -0.53 -0.78
CA ILE A 127 30.02 0.04 -2.00
C ILE A 127 30.57 -1.10 -2.83
N GLU A 128 30.06 -1.23 -4.05
CA GLU A 128 30.50 -2.29 -4.97
C GLU A 128 31.71 -1.83 -5.78
N ASN A 129 32.86 -2.48 -5.58
CA ASN A 129 34.10 -2.22 -6.29
C ASN A 129 34.63 -3.52 -6.89
N ASN A 130 34.71 -3.61 -8.22
CA ASN A 130 35.33 -4.75 -8.93
C ASN A 130 34.78 -6.14 -8.45
N GLY A 131 33.45 -6.23 -8.25
CA GLY A 131 32.80 -7.47 -7.81
C GLY A 131 32.97 -7.78 -6.31
N LYS A 132 33.53 -6.86 -5.52
CA LYS A 132 33.62 -6.96 -4.05
C LYS A 132 32.72 -5.92 -3.40
N LEU A 133 32.21 -6.26 -2.24
CA LEU A 133 31.42 -5.38 -1.40
C LEU A 133 32.25 -4.81 -0.26
N ASP A 134 32.58 -3.54 -0.34
CA ASP A 134 33.22 -2.79 0.74
C ASP A 134 32.15 -2.19 1.63
N LEU A 135 32.31 -2.23 2.94
CA LEU A 135 31.41 -1.68 3.92
C LEU A 135 31.99 -0.42 4.55
N VAL A 136 31.33 0.72 4.34
CA VAL A 136 31.71 2.00 4.95
C VAL A 136 30.65 2.46 5.94
N PRO A 137 30.99 3.22 7.00
CA PRO A 137 30.00 3.77 7.92
C PRO A 137 28.98 4.66 7.20
N ALA A 138 27.73 4.64 7.65
CA ALA A 138 26.75 5.65 7.27
C ALA A 138 27.20 7.03 7.77
N ARG A 139 27.08 8.07 6.94
CA ARG A 139 27.48 9.44 7.29
C ARG A 139 26.58 10.08 8.36
N ARG A 140 25.38 9.59 8.51
CA ARG A 140 24.42 9.94 9.56
C ARG A 140 23.50 8.76 9.84
N GLN A 141 22.84 8.78 10.96
CA GLN A 141 21.75 7.83 11.24
C GLN A 141 20.55 8.11 10.33
N MET A 142 19.83 7.05 9.94
CA MET A 142 18.55 7.20 9.26
C MET A 142 17.48 7.67 10.23
N THR A 143 16.55 8.50 9.75
CA THR A 143 15.46 9.06 10.53
C THR A 143 14.12 8.37 10.20
N VAL A 144 13.10 8.61 11.03
CA VAL A 144 11.72 8.19 10.74
C VAL A 144 11.24 8.76 9.41
N GLN A 145 11.60 10.02 9.08
CA GLN A 145 11.28 10.62 7.79
C GLN A 145 11.93 9.88 6.62
N ASP A 146 13.20 9.45 6.77
CA ASP A 146 13.87 8.67 5.71
C ASP A 146 13.16 7.33 5.45
N LEU A 147 12.62 6.69 6.49
CA LEU A 147 11.81 5.47 6.33
C LEU A 147 10.50 5.76 5.58
N LEU A 148 9.76 6.80 6.00
CA LEU A 148 8.46 7.17 5.43
C LEU A 148 8.55 7.53 3.93
N ARG A 149 9.63 8.19 3.52
CA ARG A 149 9.86 8.63 2.13
C ARG A 149 10.80 7.74 1.32
N HIS A 150 11.18 6.56 1.85
CA HIS A 150 12.07 5.60 1.19
C HIS A 150 13.47 6.15 0.82
N THR A 151 14.05 7.03 1.63
CA THR A 151 15.43 7.52 1.48
C THR A 151 16.38 6.98 2.56
N SER A 152 15.98 5.93 3.26
CA SER A 152 16.74 5.33 4.37
C SER A 152 18.04 4.63 3.93
N GLY A 153 18.16 4.26 2.66
CA GLY A 153 19.22 3.38 2.13
C GLY A 153 18.92 1.89 2.28
N LEU A 154 17.81 1.50 2.91
CA LEU A 154 17.31 0.13 2.87
C LEU A 154 16.83 -0.24 1.47
N THR A 155 16.71 -1.54 1.18
CA THR A 155 16.26 -2.05 -0.12
C THR A 155 15.29 -3.21 0.02
N TYR A 156 14.80 -3.69 -1.11
CA TYR A 156 14.19 -5.00 -1.26
C TYR A 156 15.14 -5.96 -1.99
N ASP A 157 14.98 -7.22 -1.74
CA ASP A 157 15.68 -8.32 -2.38
C ASP A 157 15.39 -8.50 -3.89
N HIS A 158 14.32 -7.85 -4.39
CA HIS A 158 13.85 -7.95 -5.79
C HIS A 158 13.91 -6.62 -6.57
N THR A 159 14.54 -5.58 -6.01
CA THR A 159 14.65 -4.26 -6.66
C THR A 159 15.95 -4.07 -7.43
N GLY A 160 16.76 -5.11 -7.57
CA GLY A 160 18.01 -5.10 -8.29
C GLY A 160 18.81 -6.38 -8.04
N ASN A 161 19.98 -6.48 -8.67
CA ASN A 161 20.87 -7.67 -8.62
C ASN A 161 22.26 -7.35 -8.05
N GLY A 162 22.45 -6.17 -7.41
CA GLY A 162 23.70 -5.79 -6.76
C GLY A 162 24.04 -6.69 -5.57
N LEU A 163 25.28 -6.60 -5.10
CA LEU A 163 25.78 -7.46 -4.02
C LEU A 163 24.99 -7.25 -2.72
N VAL A 164 24.54 -6.03 -2.44
CA VAL A 164 23.66 -5.77 -1.29
C VAL A 164 22.33 -6.49 -1.44
N GLN A 165 21.66 -6.39 -2.60
CA GLN A 165 20.38 -7.10 -2.83
C GLN A 165 20.53 -8.61 -2.75
N GLN A 166 21.68 -9.17 -3.16
CA GLN A 166 21.98 -10.60 -3.03
C GLN A 166 22.05 -11.04 -1.55
N LEU A 167 22.58 -10.20 -0.64
CA LEU A 167 22.52 -10.47 0.80
C LEU A 167 21.08 -10.51 1.31
N TYR A 168 20.24 -9.56 0.88
CA TYR A 168 18.80 -9.57 1.20
C TYR A 168 18.11 -10.83 0.66
N GLN A 169 18.44 -11.29 -0.57
CA GLN A 169 17.88 -12.52 -1.17
C GLN A 169 18.25 -13.78 -0.38
N GLN A 170 19.47 -13.86 0.14
CA GLN A 170 19.96 -14.99 0.93
C GLN A 170 19.42 -15.02 2.36
N SER A 171 18.81 -13.93 2.81
CA SER A 171 18.28 -13.79 4.15
C SER A 171 16.89 -14.41 4.32
N ARG A 172 16.43 -14.50 5.57
CA ARG A 172 15.06 -14.92 5.91
C ARG A 172 14.03 -13.79 5.92
N LEU A 173 14.34 -12.62 5.33
CA LEU A 173 13.49 -11.42 5.34
C LEU A 173 12.11 -11.61 4.64
N ARG A 174 11.93 -12.66 3.86
CA ARG A 174 10.62 -13.02 3.27
C ARG A 174 9.76 -13.91 4.18
N SER A 175 10.30 -14.37 5.30
CA SER A 175 9.61 -15.31 6.17
C SER A 175 8.47 -14.62 6.93
N ARG A 176 7.28 -15.21 6.87
CA ARG A 176 6.13 -14.80 7.70
C ARG A 176 6.12 -15.46 9.09
N LYS A 177 7.13 -16.32 9.39
CA LYS A 177 7.24 -17.08 10.64
C LYS A 177 8.16 -16.42 11.68
N ILE A 178 8.81 -15.31 11.35
CA ILE A 178 9.58 -14.48 12.28
C ILE A 178 8.71 -13.31 12.76
N THR A 179 8.97 -12.78 13.94
CA THR A 179 8.26 -11.61 14.48
C THR A 179 8.74 -10.31 13.82
N ASN A 180 7.98 -9.21 13.97
CA ASN A 180 8.40 -7.88 13.51
C ASN A 180 9.71 -7.45 14.20
N ALA A 181 9.93 -7.81 15.46
CA ALA A 181 11.17 -7.55 16.18
C ALA A 181 12.37 -8.27 15.55
N GLU A 182 12.27 -9.59 15.36
CA GLU A 182 13.32 -10.38 14.70
C GLU A 182 13.61 -9.90 13.28
N HIS A 183 12.57 -9.53 12.52
CA HIS A 183 12.71 -8.99 11.18
C HIS A 183 13.45 -7.64 11.19
N ALA A 184 13.12 -6.72 12.12
CA ALA A 184 13.78 -5.43 12.24
C ALA A 184 15.26 -5.56 12.64
N THR A 185 15.59 -6.45 13.60
CA THR A 185 16.97 -6.78 13.98
C THR A 185 17.74 -7.35 12.77
N MET A 186 17.12 -8.24 12.01
CA MET A 186 17.75 -8.81 10.80
C MET A 186 18.02 -7.73 9.74
N ILE A 187 17.08 -6.83 9.49
CA ILE A 187 17.26 -5.68 8.57
C ILE A 187 18.40 -4.79 9.07
N ALA A 188 18.45 -4.50 10.38
CA ALA A 188 19.50 -3.67 10.96
C ALA A 188 20.91 -4.25 10.74
N GLY A 189 21.04 -5.56 10.64
CA GLY A 189 22.30 -6.24 10.29
C GLY A 189 22.67 -6.19 8.80
N MET A 190 21.78 -5.72 7.92
CA MET A 190 22.03 -5.66 6.47
C MET A 190 22.70 -4.33 6.09
N PRO A 191 23.63 -4.33 5.11
CA PRO A 191 24.16 -3.08 4.60
C PRO A 191 23.10 -2.29 3.83
N LEU A 192 23.22 -0.97 3.88
CA LEU A 192 22.45 -0.04 3.06
C LEU A 192 23.00 -0.01 1.63
N ILE A 193 22.16 0.26 0.63
CA ILE A 193 22.62 0.39 -0.76
C ILE A 193 23.12 1.81 -1.08
N CYS A 194 22.78 2.81 -0.26
CA CYS A 194 23.21 4.18 -0.39
C CYS A 194 23.22 4.88 0.97
N GLN A 195 23.82 6.06 1.03
CA GLN A 195 23.80 6.89 2.24
C GLN A 195 22.36 7.34 2.57
N PRO A 196 21.94 7.33 3.85
CA PRO A 196 20.63 7.85 4.23
C PRO A 196 20.40 9.27 3.73
N GLY A 197 19.28 9.48 3.03
CA GLY A 197 18.90 10.75 2.40
C GLY A 197 19.42 10.99 0.99
N ALA A 198 20.31 10.14 0.45
CA ALA A 198 20.93 10.38 -0.85
C ALA A 198 20.06 9.97 -2.06
N GLU A 199 19.35 8.86 -1.93
CA GLU A 199 18.58 8.27 -3.03
C GLU A 199 17.22 7.80 -2.57
N TRP A 200 16.21 7.93 -3.45
CA TRP A 200 14.95 7.25 -3.28
C TRP A 200 15.09 5.80 -3.72
N ASN A 201 14.93 4.90 -2.77
CA ASN A 201 15.02 3.47 -3.02
C ASN A 201 13.87 2.75 -2.31
N TYR A 202 12.95 2.22 -3.10
CA TYR A 202 11.81 1.49 -2.57
C TYR A 202 12.25 0.25 -1.77
N SER A 203 11.78 0.13 -0.53
CA SER A 203 12.44 -0.74 0.44
C SER A 203 11.51 -1.29 1.52
N ARG A 204 12.10 -2.10 2.40
CA ARG A 204 11.49 -2.60 3.63
C ARG A 204 11.33 -1.55 4.73
N SER A 205 11.51 -0.27 4.41
CA SER A 205 11.38 0.84 5.37
C SER A 205 10.07 0.81 6.17
N THR A 206 8.96 0.49 5.52
CA THR A 206 7.66 0.47 6.19
C THR A 206 7.47 -0.75 7.10
N ASP A 207 8.22 -1.83 6.88
CA ASP A 207 8.28 -2.94 7.85
C ASP A 207 8.97 -2.47 9.15
N VAL A 208 10.04 -1.66 9.03
CA VAL A 208 10.71 -1.03 10.18
C VAL A 208 9.78 -0.02 10.88
N LEU A 209 9.01 0.77 10.12
CA LEU A 209 7.99 1.67 10.69
C LEU A 209 6.93 0.87 11.47
N GLY A 210 6.52 -0.29 10.98
CA GLY A 210 5.62 -1.19 11.71
C GLY A 210 6.20 -1.58 13.08
N ARG A 211 7.50 -1.90 13.14
CA ARG A 211 8.19 -2.18 14.41
C ARG A 211 8.28 -0.96 15.33
N ILE A 212 8.48 0.24 14.79
CA ILE A 212 8.46 1.48 15.59
C ILE A 212 7.07 1.66 16.24
N ILE A 213 5.98 1.42 15.50
CA ILE A 213 4.63 1.45 16.07
C ILE A 213 4.51 0.49 17.25
N GLU A 214 5.00 -0.74 17.13
CA GLU A 214 4.94 -1.73 18.22
C GLU A 214 5.74 -1.28 19.45
N VAL A 215 6.94 -0.74 19.24
CA VAL A 215 7.81 -0.27 20.34
C VAL A 215 7.16 0.89 21.09
N VAL A 216 6.61 1.85 20.36
CA VAL A 216 6.03 3.06 20.95
C VAL A 216 4.68 2.81 21.60
N SER A 217 3.83 2.00 20.98
CA SER A 217 2.47 1.73 21.46
C SER A 217 2.38 0.60 22.49
N GLY A 218 3.39 -0.28 22.55
CA GLY A 218 3.35 -1.50 23.34
C GLY A 218 2.36 -2.56 22.84
N LYS A 219 1.80 -2.39 21.62
CA LYS A 219 0.82 -3.29 20.98
C LYS A 219 1.43 -3.96 19.76
N SER A 220 0.84 -5.07 19.29
CA SER A 220 1.19 -5.57 17.95
C SER A 220 0.74 -4.55 16.90
N LEU A 221 1.39 -4.55 15.73
CA LEU A 221 1.04 -3.65 14.64
C LEU A 221 -0.44 -3.79 14.25
N GLY A 222 -0.94 -5.01 14.14
CA GLY A 222 -2.34 -5.28 13.81
C GLY A 222 -3.31 -4.76 14.86
N ALA A 223 -2.99 -4.93 16.15
CA ALA A 223 -3.81 -4.40 17.24
C ALA A 223 -3.87 -2.86 17.22
N PHE A 224 -2.72 -2.21 17.03
CA PHE A 224 -2.65 -0.75 16.91
C PHE A 224 -3.46 -0.24 15.72
N LEU A 225 -3.23 -0.79 14.52
CA LEU A 225 -3.96 -0.37 13.31
C LEU A 225 -5.46 -0.60 13.47
N THR A 226 -5.88 -1.73 14.04
CA THR A 226 -7.29 -2.03 14.27
C THR A 226 -7.93 -0.99 15.19
N GLU A 227 -7.31 -0.70 16.32
CA GLU A 227 -7.86 0.23 17.31
C GLU A 227 -7.89 1.67 16.81
N ARG A 228 -6.81 2.13 16.16
CA ARG A 228 -6.61 3.54 15.86
C ARG A 228 -7.11 3.96 14.48
N ILE A 229 -7.20 3.03 13.53
CA ILE A 229 -7.53 3.33 12.12
C ILE A 229 -8.70 2.48 11.63
N LEU A 230 -8.56 1.14 11.67
CA LEU A 230 -9.50 0.26 10.96
C LEU A 230 -10.88 0.25 11.62
N ALA A 231 -10.97 0.13 12.95
CA ALA A 231 -12.26 0.13 13.65
C ALA A 231 -12.96 1.50 13.58
N PRO A 232 -12.30 2.65 13.84
CA PRO A 232 -12.92 3.96 13.65
C PRO A 232 -13.41 4.21 12.22
N LEU A 233 -12.71 3.69 11.21
CA LEU A 233 -13.13 3.75 9.80
C LEU A 233 -14.09 2.61 9.41
N GLN A 234 -14.44 1.72 10.33
CA GLN A 234 -15.29 0.54 10.09
C GLN A 234 -14.78 -0.34 8.94
N MET A 235 -13.47 -0.49 8.79
CA MET A 235 -12.79 -1.35 7.83
C MET A 235 -12.69 -2.78 8.40
N ALA A 236 -13.83 -3.46 8.52
CA ALA A 236 -13.97 -4.69 9.29
C ALA A 236 -13.23 -5.90 8.72
N GLU A 237 -12.91 -5.88 7.42
CA GLU A 237 -12.29 -6.98 6.69
C GLU A 237 -10.84 -6.72 6.31
N THR A 238 -10.27 -5.59 6.81
CA THR A 238 -8.85 -5.26 6.62
C THR A 238 -8.03 -5.80 7.79
N ALA A 239 -7.13 -6.76 7.52
CA ALA A 239 -6.32 -7.42 8.55
C ALA A 239 -5.09 -8.11 7.96
N PHE A 240 -4.15 -8.58 8.81
CA PHE A 240 -2.97 -9.35 8.40
C PHE A 240 -3.28 -10.83 8.05
N HIS A 241 -4.48 -11.28 8.26
CA HIS A 241 -5.02 -12.58 7.84
C HIS A 241 -6.55 -12.50 7.82
N THR A 242 -7.19 -13.44 7.14
CA THR A 242 -8.65 -13.57 7.12
C THR A 242 -9.06 -14.94 7.65
N PRO A 243 -10.21 -15.06 8.37
CA PRO A 243 -10.69 -16.35 8.86
C PRO A 243 -10.97 -17.34 7.73
N GLU A 244 -10.87 -18.64 8.02
CA GLU A 244 -11.17 -19.73 7.08
C GLU A 244 -12.58 -19.61 6.47
N ALA A 245 -13.55 -19.10 7.23
CA ALA A 245 -14.91 -18.83 6.74
C ALA A 245 -14.95 -17.88 5.53
N ASN A 246 -13.90 -17.09 5.30
CA ASN A 246 -13.76 -16.17 4.19
C ASN A 246 -12.97 -16.75 3.00
N ALA A 247 -12.51 -18.01 3.07
CA ALA A 247 -11.70 -18.62 2.02
C ALA A 247 -12.35 -18.52 0.63
N GLY A 248 -13.67 -18.73 0.54
CA GLY A 248 -14.44 -18.62 -0.70
C GLY A 248 -14.58 -17.20 -1.25
N ARG A 249 -14.11 -16.17 -0.53
CA ARG A 249 -14.12 -14.76 -0.95
C ARG A 249 -12.73 -14.23 -1.30
N LEU A 250 -11.69 -15.04 -1.05
CA LEU A 250 -10.31 -14.62 -1.33
C LEU A 250 -10.02 -14.68 -2.83
N ALA A 251 -9.66 -13.55 -3.41
CA ALA A 251 -9.28 -13.48 -4.81
C ALA A 251 -7.91 -14.13 -5.04
N GLU A 252 -7.80 -14.89 -6.12
CA GLU A 252 -6.58 -15.64 -6.48
C GLU A 252 -6.11 -15.30 -7.90
N PRO A 253 -4.77 -15.31 -8.15
CA PRO A 253 -4.20 -15.08 -9.46
C PRO A 253 -4.30 -16.30 -10.36
N PHE A 254 -3.94 -16.15 -11.64
CA PHE A 254 -3.56 -17.31 -12.45
C PHE A 254 -2.32 -17.99 -11.85
N ALA A 255 -2.25 -19.31 -11.93
CA ALA A 255 -1.10 -20.09 -11.47
C ALA A 255 0.18 -19.76 -12.27
N THR A 256 -0.01 -19.42 -13.55
CA THR A 256 1.02 -18.89 -14.45
C THR A 256 0.54 -17.53 -14.94
N ASP A 257 1.37 -16.52 -14.79
CA ASP A 257 1.05 -15.17 -15.25
C ASP A 257 0.98 -15.14 -16.77
N PRO A 258 -0.17 -14.75 -17.35
CA PRO A 258 -0.36 -14.80 -18.82
C PRO A 258 0.47 -13.75 -19.56
N TRP A 259 1.04 -12.76 -18.85
CA TRP A 259 1.82 -11.69 -19.45
C TRP A 259 3.30 -12.05 -19.65
N ASN A 260 3.90 -12.70 -18.65
CA ASN A 260 5.33 -13.00 -18.65
C ASN A 260 5.69 -14.49 -18.50
N GLY A 261 4.69 -15.36 -18.30
CA GLY A 261 4.89 -16.80 -18.16
C GLY A 261 5.42 -17.25 -16.79
N ASP A 262 5.58 -16.34 -15.83
CA ASP A 262 6.09 -16.65 -14.50
C ASP A 262 5.06 -17.43 -13.67
N LYS A 263 5.54 -18.36 -12.84
CA LYS A 263 4.71 -18.98 -11.81
C LYS A 263 4.34 -17.96 -10.76
N VAL A 264 3.05 -17.83 -10.45
CA VAL A 264 2.54 -16.92 -9.43
C VAL A 264 2.17 -17.71 -8.18
N GLN A 265 2.83 -17.38 -7.09
CA GLN A 265 2.49 -17.90 -5.76
C GLN A 265 2.37 -16.73 -4.79
N LEU A 266 1.14 -16.52 -4.27
CA LEU A 266 0.87 -15.50 -3.26
C LEU A 266 0.82 -16.13 -1.86
N PHE A 267 0.97 -15.28 -0.85
CA PHE A 267 0.89 -15.73 0.55
C PHE A 267 -0.49 -16.32 0.88
N ASN A 268 -0.50 -17.41 1.66
CA ASN A 268 -1.73 -17.91 2.27
C ASN A 268 -2.18 -16.95 3.37
N MET A 269 -3.32 -16.29 3.17
CA MET A 269 -3.87 -15.29 4.11
C MET A 269 -4.85 -15.89 5.11
N LEU A 270 -5.14 -17.19 5.03
CA LEU A 270 -5.92 -17.91 6.03
C LEU A 270 -5.07 -18.27 7.27
N GLU A 271 -3.74 -18.28 7.11
CA GLU A 271 -2.80 -18.49 8.20
C GLU A 271 -2.44 -17.16 8.88
N LYS A 272 -2.60 -17.09 10.20
CA LYS A 272 -2.14 -15.96 11.00
C LYS A 272 -0.61 -15.89 10.94
N PRO A 273 -0.01 -14.78 10.44
CA PRO A 273 1.44 -14.65 10.40
C PRO A 273 2.00 -14.32 11.78
N ALA A 274 3.27 -14.69 12.04
CA ALA A 274 4.03 -14.13 13.14
C ALA A 274 4.51 -12.70 12.81
N MET A 275 4.85 -12.44 11.53
CA MET A 275 5.21 -11.12 11.03
C MET A 275 3.99 -10.38 10.46
N GLU A 276 3.54 -9.36 11.15
CA GLU A 276 2.57 -8.39 10.65
C GLU A 276 3.30 -7.35 9.78
N SER A 277 3.56 -7.70 8.50
CA SER A 277 4.39 -6.87 7.61
C SER A 277 3.74 -5.51 7.34
N GLY A 278 4.33 -4.45 7.87
CA GLY A 278 3.92 -3.06 7.57
C GLY A 278 4.16 -2.68 6.11
N GLY A 279 5.06 -3.38 5.43
CA GLY A 279 5.38 -3.18 4.02
C GLY A 279 4.40 -3.83 3.04
N GLY A 280 3.54 -4.79 3.51
CA GLY A 280 2.68 -5.47 2.52
C GLY A 280 1.84 -6.62 3.03
N GLY A 281 1.54 -6.68 4.33
CA GLY A 281 0.92 -7.85 4.96
C GLY A 281 -0.60 -7.88 5.00
N LEU A 282 -1.31 -6.79 4.69
CA LEU A 282 -2.75 -6.72 4.83
C LEU A 282 -3.51 -7.38 3.66
N VAL A 283 -4.68 -7.91 3.99
CA VAL A 283 -5.81 -8.10 3.06
C VAL A 283 -6.81 -6.98 3.28
N SER A 284 -7.66 -6.73 2.28
CA SER A 284 -8.75 -5.77 2.35
C SER A 284 -9.81 -6.06 1.30
N THR A 285 -10.97 -5.40 1.40
CA THR A 285 -11.97 -5.29 0.36
C THR A 285 -11.89 -3.92 -0.32
N THR A 286 -12.56 -3.78 -1.46
CA THR A 286 -12.64 -2.48 -2.16
C THR A 286 -13.35 -1.45 -1.29
N MET A 287 -14.42 -1.82 -0.60
CA MET A 287 -15.17 -0.90 0.26
C MET A 287 -14.35 -0.45 1.49
N ASP A 288 -13.67 -1.38 2.16
CA ASP A 288 -12.79 -1.02 3.28
C ASP A 288 -11.75 0.04 2.84
N TYR A 289 -11.07 -0.25 1.72
CA TYR A 289 -10.03 0.66 1.24
C TYR A 289 -10.61 1.99 0.71
N ALA A 290 -11.84 1.97 0.16
CA ALA A 290 -12.55 3.18 -0.24
C ALA A 290 -12.85 4.09 0.96
N ARG A 291 -13.19 3.54 2.12
CA ARG A 291 -13.37 4.31 3.36
C ARG A 291 -12.06 4.98 3.80
N PHE A 292 -10.94 4.28 3.68
CA PHE A 292 -9.62 4.87 3.92
C PHE A 292 -9.32 6.00 2.92
N CYS A 293 -9.58 5.80 1.63
CA CYS A 293 -9.43 6.84 0.62
C CYS A 293 -10.31 8.06 0.88
N GLN A 294 -11.58 7.85 1.25
CA GLN A 294 -12.51 8.94 1.56
C GLN A 294 -12.06 9.72 2.81
N MET A 295 -11.56 9.03 3.84
CA MET A 295 -10.99 9.68 5.02
C MET A 295 -9.82 10.60 4.63
N LEU A 296 -8.93 10.12 3.76
CA LEU A 296 -7.81 10.95 3.26
C LEU A 296 -8.33 12.13 2.42
N LEU A 297 -9.27 11.91 1.50
CA LEU A 297 -9.84 12.97 0.66
C LEU A 297 -10.53 14.05 1.50
N ASN A 298 -11.19 13.67 2.59
CA ASN A 298 -11.85 14.57 3.54
C ASN A 298 -10.87 15.31 4.49
N GLY A 299 -9.56 15.25 4.26
CA GLY A 299 -8.59 15.90 5.13
C GLY A 299 -8.40 15.21 6.49
N GLY A 300 -8.53 13.89 6.53
CA GLY A 300 -8.20 13.05 7.70
C GLY A 300 -9.36 12.67 8.60
N ALA A 301 -10.61 12.79 8.13
CA ALA A 301 -11.80 12.42 8.92
C ALA A 301 -12.87 11.72 8.06
N LEU A 302 -13.63 10.79 8.66
CA LEU A 302 -14.80 10.15 8.05
C LEU A 302 -15.81 9.80 9.15
N ASP A 303 -17.11 9.98 8.89
CA ASP A 303 -18.22 9.62 9.78
C ASP A 303 -18.06 10.18 11.21
N GLY A 304 -17.57 11.42 11.32
CA GLY A 304 -17.33 12.07 12.61
C GLY A 304 -16.02 11.64 13.31
N ASN A 305 -15.34 10.60 12.83
CA ASN A 305 -14.07 10.14 13.38
C ASN A 305 -12.90 10.84 12.68
N ARG A 306 -12.10 11.60 13.46
CA ARG A 306 -10.84 12.16 12.99
C ARG A 306 -9.71 11.16 13.25
N ILE A 307 -9.09 10.71 12.17
CA ILE A 307 -7.98 9.77 12.20
C ILE A 307 -6.65 10.52 12.27
N ILE A 308 -6.54 11.61 11.49
CA ILE A 308 -5.31 12.42 11.42
C ILE A 308 -5.68 13.88 11.14
N GLY A 309 -4.84 14.80 11.58
CA GLY A 309 -5.01 16.23 11.37
C GLY A 309 -4.87 16.61 9.88
N ARG A 310 -5.65 17.61 9.44
CA ARG A 310 -5.62 18.07 8.04
C ARG A 310 -4.22 18.52 7.63
N LYS A 311 -3.49 19.26 8.47
CA LYS A 311 -2.14 19.74 8.16
C LYS A 311 -1.09 18.63 8.13
N THR A 312 -1.27 17.59 8.93
CA THR A 312 -0.41 16.40 8.89
C THR A 312 -0.63 15.64 7.60
N LEU A 313 -1.87 15.51 7.14
CA LEU A 313 -2.16 14.88 5.86
C LEU A 313 -1.63 15.71 4.67
N GLU A 314 -1.78 17.03 4.69
CA GLU A 314 -1.17 17.92 3.69
C GLU A 314 0.36 17.73 3.63
N LEU A 315 1.01 17.61 4.79
CA LEU A 315 2.43 17.29 4.88
C LEU A 315 2.72 15.92 4.24
N MET A 316 1.94 14.87 4.59
CA MET A 316 2.14 13.53 4.03
C MET A 316 1.99 13.49 2.50
N ALA A 317 1.02 14.22 1.95
CA ALA A 317 0.72 14.30 0.52
C ALA A 317 1.54 15.36 -0.23
N SER A 318 2.56 15.94 0.39
CA SER A 318 3.53 16.84 -0.24
C SER A 318 4.76 16.07 -0.74
N ASP A 319 5.47 16.60 -1.73
CA ASP A 319 6.74 16.01 -2.15
C ASP A 319 7.84 16.27 -1.11
N HIS A 320 8.44 15.19 -0.62
CA HIS A 320 9.54 15.22 0.35
C HIS A 320 10.90 14.90 -0.29
N LEU A 321 10.97 14.74 -1.61
CA LEU A 321 12.21 14.51 -2.31
C LEU A 321 12.84 15.85 -2.68
N THR A 322 13.96 16.18 -2.04
CA THR A 322 14.72 17.38 -2.38
C THR A 322 15.41 17.22 -3.75
N ALA A 323 15.79 18.32 -4.38
CA ALA A 323 16.47 18.32 -5.68
C ALA A 323 17.76 17.48 -5.74
N GLY A 324 18.37 17.16 -4.58
CA GLY A 324 19.57 16.33 -4.50
C GLY A 324 19.29 14.82 -4.37
N VAL A 325 18.03 14.41 -4.17
CA VAL A 325 17.66 13.00 -4.03
C VAL A 325 17.54 12.38 -5.42
N LYS A 326 18.37 11.37 -5.69
CA LYS A 326 18.29 10.64 -6.96
C LYS A 326 17.17 9.62 -6.93
N VAL A 327 16.42 9.53 -8.04
CA VAL A 327 15.32 8.55 -8.20
C VAL A 327 15.64 7.65 -9.39
N TYR A 328 15.93 6.39 -9.12
CA TYR A 328 16.28 5.37 -10.13
C TYR A 328 15.28 4.21 -10.09
N SER A 329 13.99 4.48 -10.16
CA SER A 329 13.03 3.39 -10.02
C SER A 329 11.88 3.54 -11.00
N PRO A 330 11.52 2.48 -11.73
CA PRO A 330 10.33 2.46 -12.58
C PRO A 330 9.02 2.56 -11.78
N LEU A 331 9.08 2.38 -10.46
CA LEU A 331 7.91 2.53 -9.58
C LEU A 331 7.49 4.00 -9.37
N MET A 332 8.39 4.95 -9.71
CA MET A 332 8.10 6.38 -9.66
C MET A 332 7.88 6.90 -11.08
N PRO A 333 6.64 7.17 -11.50
CA PRO A 333 6.37 7.70 -12.83
C PRO A 333 7.01 9.07 -13.02
N PRO A 334 7.36 9.44 -14.26
CA PRO A 334 7.84 10.81 -14.56
C PRO A 334 6.85 11.88 -14.07
N GLY A 335 7.37 13.00 -13.56
CA GLY A 335 6.56 14.09 -13.04
C GLY A 335 5.92 13.82 -11.67
N HIS A 336 6.46 12.86 -10.93
CA HIS A 336 6.04 12.54 -9.56
C HIS A 336 7.23 12.62 -8.61
N GLY A 337 6.95 13.03 -7.39
CA GLY A 337 7.79 12.91 -6.22
C GLY A 337 7.18 11.92 -5.22
N PHE A 338 7.73 11.88 -4.00
CA PHE A 338 7.26 10.98 -2.95
C PHE A 338 7.05 11.74 -1.64
N GLY A 339 5.86 11.58 -1.09
CA GLY A 339 5.50 12.11 0.21
C GLY A 339 5.84 11.14 1.35
N LEU A 340 5.05 11.15 2.41
CA LEU A 340 5.20 10.25 3.55
C LEU A 340 4.23 9.06 3.39
N GLY A 341 4.59 8.10 2.52
CA GLY A 341 3.82 6.89 2.23
C GLY A 341 3.07 6.88 0.91
N PHE A 342 3.15 7.95 0.10
CA PHE A 342 2.48 8.08 -1.20
C PHE A 342 3.42 8.64 -2.27
N ALA A 343 3.23 8.24 -3.52
CA ALA A 343 3.72 8.99 -4.66
C ALA A 343 2.80 10.19 -4.90
N VAL A 344 3.37 11.34 -5.23
CA VAL A 344 2.65 12.60 -5.39
C VAL A 344 2.96 13.19 -6.76
N ARG A 345 1.95 13.63 -7.50
CA ARG A 345 2.14 14.27 -8.80
C ARG A 345 2.61 15.71 -8.63
N THR A 346 3.79 16.02 -9.15
CA THR A 346 4.47 17.32 -8.99
C THR A 346 4.55 18.13 -10.29
N ALA A 347 4.33 17.50 -11.46
CA ALA A 347 4.42 18.18 -12.75
C ALA A 347 3.29 17.75 -13.71
N LYS A 348 2.84 18.72 -14.54
CA LYS A 348 1.88 18.50 -15.62
C LYS A 348 2.58 18.07 -16.91
N GLY A 349 1.91 17.22 -17.70
CA GLY A 349 2.32 16.89 -19.08
C GLY A 349 3.56 16.00 -19.21
N ILE A 350 4.11 15.48 -18.09
CA ILE A 350 5.29 14.60 -18.11
C ILE A 350 4.89 13.12 -18.00
N ALA A 351 3.94 12.79 -17.13
CA ALA A 351 3.43 11.42 -17.01
C ALA A 351 2.59 11.04 -18.25
N PRO A 352 2.66 9.76 -18.72
CA PRO A 352 1.92 9.29 -19.88
C PRO A 352 0.44 8.97 -19.58
N PHE A 353 -0.14 9.61 -18.56
CA PHE A 353 -1.53 9.44 -18.14
C PHE A 353 -2.06 10.73 -17.48
N PRO A 354 -3.40 10.97 -17.49
CA PRO A 354 -4.01 12.15 -16.89
C PRO A 354 -3.91 12.17 -15.36
N GLY A 355 -4.21 13.35 -14.78
CA GLY A 355 -4.25 13.60 -13.34
C GLY A 355 -3.89 15.04 -13.00
N SER A 356 -4.32 15.50 -11.82
CA SER A 356 -4.08 16.85 -11.32
C SER A 356 -2.77 16.95 -10.54
N LEU A 357 -2.20 18.14 -10.42
CA LEU A 357 -1.12 18.39 -9.46
C LEU A 357 -1.62 18.10 -8.05
N GLY A 358 -0.79 17.47 -7.25
CA GLY A 358 -1.17 17.03 -5.90
C GLY A 358 -1.98 15.73 -5.85
N GLN A 359 -2.32 15.10 -7.00
CA GLN A 359 -2.81 13.72 -7.00
C GLN A 359 -1.79 12.82 -6.30
N PHE A 360 -2.25 11.95 -5.40
CA PHE A 360 -1.39 11.00 -4.72
C PHE A 360 -1.94 9.58 -4.79
N PHE A 361 -1.05 8.60 -4.76
CA PHE A 361 -1.42 7.20 -4.98
C PHE A 361 -0.40 6.23 -4.42
N TRP A 362 -0.78 4.97 -4.32
CA TRP A 362 0.14 3.85 -4.24
C TRP A 362 -0.50 2.59 -4.80
N SER A 363 0.25 1.46 -4.74
CA SER A 363 -0.16 0.24 -5.42
C SER A 363 0.38 -1.02 -4.75
N GLY A 364 -0.28 -2.16 -4.97
CA GLY A 364 0.16 -3.48 -4.54
C GLY A 364 0.85 -4.29 -5.64
N MET A 365 1.74 -5.19 -5.25
CA MET A 365 2.52 -6.03 -6.17
C MET A 365 1.63 -6.90 -7.08
N ALA A 366 0.52 -7.39 -6.55
CA ALA A 366 -0.42 -8.23 -7.30
C ALA A 366 -1.44 -7.43 -8.14
N GLY A 367 -1.25 -6.10 -8.29
CA GLY A 367 -2.05 -5.28 -9.19
C GLY A 367 -3.09 -4.40 -8.53
N THR A 368 -3.31 -4.52 -7.22
CA THR A 368 -4.17 -3.58 -6.49
C THR A 368 -3.64 -2.16 -6.62
N PHE A 369 -4.55 -1.19 -6.67
CA PHE A 369 -4.19 0.20 -6.93
C PHE A 369 -5.25 1.16 -6.39
N PHE A 370 -4.82 2.32 -5.93
CA PHE A 370 -5.70 3.46 -5.65
C PHE A 370 -5.02 4.76 -6.05
N PHE A 371 -5.81 5.75 -6.39
CA PHE A 371 -5.36 7.15 -6.40
C PHE A 371 -6.44 8.06 -5.83
N ILE A 372 -6.00 9.19 -5.30
CA ILE A 372 -6.82 10.26 -4.75
C ILE A 372 -6.43 11.55 -5.45
N ASP A 373 -7.39 12.25 -6.03
CA ASP A 373 -7.21 13.53 -6.70
C ASP A 373 -8.04 14.61 -5.97
N PRO A 374 -7.43 15.35 -5.04
CA PRO A 374 -8.15 16.38 -4.29
C PRO A 374 -8.68 17.52 -5.16
N ALA A 375 -8.04 17.80 -6.30
CA ALA A 375 -8.49 18.87 -7.20
C ALA A 375 -9.81 18.52 -7.92
N GLU A 376 -10.06 17.22 -8.11
CA GLU A 376 -11.29 16.70 -8.71
C GLU A 376 -12.32 16.22 -7.68
N ASP A 377 -11.97 16.30 -6.37
CA ASP A 377 -12.74 15.68 -5.28
C ASP A 377 -13.09 14.22 -5.60
N LEU A 378 -12.07 13.45 -6.03
CA LEU A 378 -12.22 12.13 -6.62
C LEU A 378 -11.20 11.15 -6.05
N PHE A 379 -11.63 9.90 -5.87
CA PHE A 379 -10.72 8.77 -5.74
C PHE A 379 -11.20 7.56 -6.53
N THR A 380 -10.27 6.64 -6.78
CA THR A 380 -10.58 5.30 -7.30
C THR A 380 -9.85 4.24 -6.51
N VAL A 381 -10.49 3.08 -6.37
CA VAL A 381 -9.89 1.85 -5.82
C VAL A 381 -10.09 0.74 -6.83
N PHE A 382 -9.01 0.08 -7.19
CA PHE A 382 -9.00 -1.05 -8.12
C PHE A 382 -8.31 -2.24 -7.45
N MET A 383 -9.00 -3.36 -7.41
CA MET A 383 -8.49 -4.57 -6.80
C MET A 383 -8.46 -5.72 -7.80
N MET A 384 -7.29 -6.33 -7.97
CA MET A 384 -7.08 -7.55 -8.76
C MET A 384 -5.95 -8.37 -8.15
N GLN A 385 -5.75 -9.60 -8.64
CA GLN A 385 -4.58 -10.44 -8.33
C GLN A 385 -3.95 -10.90 -9.65
N GLY A 386 -3.12 -10.02 -10.27
CA GLY A 386 -2.43 -10.25 -11.55
C GLY A 386 -1.12 -9.46 -11.61
N PRO A 387 0.02 -10.02 -11.16
CA PRO A 387 1.27 -9.27 -11.02
C PRO A 387 1.85 -8.74 -12.33
N GLY A 388 1.81 -9.52 -13.41
CA GLY A 388 2.55 -9.24 -14.63
C GLY A 388 2.05 -8.01 -15.39
N GLN A 389 0.75 -7.84 -15.51
CA GLN A 389 0.16 -6.74 -16.30
C GLN A 389 -0.24 -5.50 -15.48
N ARG A 390 0.17 -5.43 -14.21
CA ARG A 390 -0.27 -4.38 -13.27
C ARG A 390 -0.02 -2.96 -13.77
N GLU A 391 1.06 -2.69 -14.47
CA GLU A 391 1.37 -1.33 -14.96
C GLU A 391 0.45 -0.93 -16.11
N TYR A 392 0.22 -1.82 -17.06
CA TYR A 392 -0.74 -1.60 -18.15
C TYR A 392 -2.14 -1.32 -17.62
N ILE A 393 -2.63 -2.17 -16.71
CA ILE A 393 -3.96 -2.03 -16.11
C ILE A 393 -4.11 -0.71 -15.32
N ARG A 394 -3.08 -0.29 -14.58
CA ARG A 394 -3.10 0.96 -13.80
C ARG A 394 -3.16 2.20 -14.69
N ASN A 395 -2.43 2.19 -15.81
CA ASN A 395 -2.46 3.28 -16.77
C ASN A 395 -3.81 3.32 -17.49
N LEU A 396 -4.30 2.19 -17.96
CA LEU A 396 -5.63 2.06 -18.57
C LEU A 396 -6.74 2.55 -17.62
N LEU A 397 -6.66 2.19 -16.32
CA LEU A 397 -7.62 2.67 -15.31
C LEU A 397 -7.62 4.19 -15.21
N ARG A 398 -6.42 4.81 -15.12
CA ARG A 398 -6.31 6.29 -15.04
C ARG A 398 -6.93 6.95 -16.26
N ASP A 399 -6.59 6.49 -17.46
CA ASP A 399 -7.12 7.04 -18.71
C ASP A 399 -8.66 6.97 -18.75
N LEU A 400 -9.22 5.83 -18.35
CA LEU A 400 -10.67 5.61 -18.42
C LEU A 400 -11.44 6.33 -17.33
N VAL A 401 -10.89 6.41 -16.10
CA VAL A 401 -11.52 7.17 -15.01
C VAL A 401 -11.52 8.67 -15.32
N TYR A 402 -10.39 9.24 -15.72
CA TYR A 402 -10.35 10.68 -16.05
C TYR A 402 -11.13 11.02 -17.32
N ALA A 403 -11.24 10.09 -18.29
CA ALA A 403 -12.13 10.27 -19.42
C ALA A 403 -13.61 10.40 -19.02
N ALA A 404 -14.00 9.88 -17.84
CA ALA A 404 -15.37 9.97 -17.36
C ALA A 404 -15.66 11.21 -16.51
N VAL A 405 -14.67 12.04 -16.18
CA VAL A 405 -14.84 13.30 -15.44
C VAL A 405 -15.39 14.37 -16.39
N GLU A 406 -16.50 15.05 -15.97
CA GLU A 406 -17.19 16.11 -16.69
C GLU A 406 -17.14 17.45 -15.93
#